data_6291a8bf3c8431d9ae710e5ddcc47d9b
#
_entry.id   6291a8bf3c8431d9ae710e5ddcc47d9b
#
_cell.length_a   1.000
_cell.length_b   1.000
_cell.length_c   1.000
_cell.angle_alpha   90.00
_cell.angle_beta   90.00
_cell.angle_gamma   90.00
#
_symmetry.space_group_name_H-M   'P 1'
#
loop_
_entity.id
_entity.type
_entity.pdbx_description
1 polymer ?
#
loop_
_entity_poly.entity_id
_entity_poly.type
_entity_poly.pdbx_seq_one_letter_code
_entity_poly.pdbx_strand_id
1 'polypeptide(L)'
;MRKQSTTILTLPDFSKTPSIDQVGVEERVARFQTRSIKKESKVQGLKLALNMIDLTTLEGKDTEGKVKQLCYKAAHLHDVMQGIPTVAAVCVYPTFVKLAKRCLEGTNIKVASVATAFPSGQSTRKVKISDTHFAVDNGADEVDMVISRGEFLEGNYSYVFDEIAAVKQACGTARLKVILETGELSTLDNVRRASEIAIYAGADFIKTSTGKISPAATQPVTLVMLETIRDYYYKTGKMVGMKPAGGISTAKIALQYLVMLRETLGDKWLSNEWYRFGASSLANDILMQLQKEQDGVYQSGDYFSKD
;
A
#
# COMPACT_ATOMS: atom_id res chain seq x y z
N MET A 1 25.03 -23.66 8.90
CA MET A 1 25.09 -22.19 8.71
C MET A 1 24.98 -21.89 7.21
N ARG A 2 23.80 -21.48 6.72
CA ARG A 2 23.66 -21.00 5.32
C ARG A 2 24.30 -19.62 5.26
N LYS A 3 25.34 -19.44 4.44
CA LYS A 3 25.89 -18.13 4.10
C LYS A 3 24.75 -17.28 3.52
N GLN A 4 24.34 -16.24 4.22
CA GLN A 4 23.49 -15.21 3.63
C GLN A 4 24.32 -14.57 2.50
N SER A 5 23.94 -14.85 1.27
CA SER A 5 24.44 -14.16 0.10
C SER A 5 24.01 -12.70 0.23
N THR A 6 24.94 -11.83 0.56
CA THR A 6 24.71 -10.39 0.57
C THR A 6 24.44 -9.98 -0.89
N THR A 7 23.18 -9.88 -1.27
CA THR A 7 22.82 -9.37 -2.60
C THR A 7 23.27 -7.91 -2.65
N ILE A 8 24.26 -7.59 -3.47
CA ILE A 8 24.67 -6.20 -3.71
C ILE A 8 23.51 -5.50 -4.40
N LEU A 9 22.93 -4.51 -3.72
CA LEU A 9 21.92 -3.65 -4.29
C LEU A 9 22.60 -2.67 -5.26
N THR A 10 22.07 -2.54 -6.47
CA THR A 10 22.63 -1.65 -7.50
C THR A 10 21.53 -0.81 -8.12
N LEU A 11 21.83 0.48 -8.32
CA LEU A 11 20.94 1.39 -9.04
C LEU A 11 20.67 0.85 -10.46
N PRO A 12 19.40 0.83 -10.92
CA PRO A 12 19.06 0.40 -12.28
C PRO A 12 19.73 1.25 -13.36
N ASP A 13 20.05 0.61 -14.48
CA ASP A 13 20.48 1.31 -15.69
C ASP A 13 19.23 1.79 -16.48
N PHE A 14 18.88 3.05 -16.31
CA PHE A 14 17.68 3.64 -16.91
C PHE A 14 17.76 3.80 -18.44
N SER A 15 18.94 3.64 -19.05
CA SER A 15 19.06 3.62 -20.52
C SER A 15 18.34 2.43 -21.15
N LYS A 16 18.07 1.40 -20.35
CA LYS A 16 17.36 0.17 -20.73
C LYS A 16 15.88 0.18 -20.35
N THR A 17 15.42 1.20 -19.61
CA THR A 17 14.01 1.34 -19.25
C THR A 17 13.24 1.90 -20.44
N PRO A 18 12.25 1.18 -20.99
CA PRO A 18 11.45 1.69 -22.09
C PRO A 18 10.60 2.88 -21.64
N SER A 19 10.39 3.83 -22.54
CA SER A 19 9.39 4.89 -22.33
C SER A 19 7.98 4.29 -22.25
N ILE A 20 7.13 4.93 -21.47
CA ILE A 20 5.75 4.47 -21.25
C ILE A 20 4.84 5.06 -22.31
N ASP A 21 4.20 4.19 -23.09
CA ASP A 21 3.10 4.55 -23.97
C ASP A 21 1.85 4.89 -23.14
N GLN A 22 1.63 6.19 -22.91
CA GLN A 22 0.50 6.66 -22.10
C GLN A 22 -0.85 6.24 -22.69
N VAL A 23 -1.02 6.33 -24.02
CA VAL A 23 -2.27 5.96 -24.72
C VAL A 23 -2.56 4.48 -24.51
N GLY A 24 -1.56 3.63 -24.72
CA GLY A 24 -1.69 2.20 -24.51
C GLY A 24 -1.96 1.83 -23.04
N VAL A 25 -1.45 2.59 -22.06
CA VAL A 25 -1.78 2.40 -20.64
C VAL A 25 -3.25 2.75 -20.40
N GLU A 26 -3.74 3.88 -20.89
CA GLU A 26 -5.13 4.32 -20.73
C GLU A 26 -6.12 3.35 -21.38
N GLU A 27 -5.83 2.86 -22.60
CA GLU A 27 -6.64 1.85 -23.28
C GLU A 27 -6.72 0.53 -22.51
N ARG A 28 -5.60 0.07 -21.94
CA ARG A 28 -5.58 -1.16 -21.14
C ARG A 28 -6.38 -1.00 -19.86
N VAL A 29 -6.27 0.13 -19.18
CA VAL A 29 -7.10 0.46 -18.01
C VAL A 29 -8.58 0.45 -18.37
N ALA A 30 -8.97 1.08 -19.48
CA ALA A 30 -10.35 1.09 -19.94
C ALA A 30 -10.87 -0.35 -20.17
N ARG A 31 -10.06 -1.24 -20.76
CA ARG A 31 -10.41 -2.66 -20.93
C ARG A 31 -10.61 -3.40 -19.60
N PHE A 32 -9.77 -3.16 -18.60
CA PHE A 32 -9.96 -3.75 -17.26
C PHE A 32 -11.26 -3.29 -16.61
N GLN A 33 -11.62 -2.02 -16.79
CA GLN A 33 -12.87 -1.46 -16.23
C GLN A 33 -14.15 -2.08 -16.82
N THR A 34 -14.10 -2.66 -18.04
CA THR A 34 -15.24 -3.35 -18.64
C THR A 34 -15.49 -4.73 -18.05
N ARG A 35 -14.54 -5.30 -17.31
CA ARG A 35 -14.70 -6.60 -16.67
C ARG A 35 -15.80 -6.58 -15.63
N SER A 36 -16.69 -7.54 -15.71
CA SER A 36 -17.82 -7.68 -14.77
C SER A 36 -17.60 -8.91 -13.89
N ILE A 37 -17.51 -8.67 -12.58
CA ILE A 37 -17.46 -9.73 -11.56
C ILE A 37 -18.86 -9.88 -10.98
N LYS A 38 -19.41 -11.11 -10.99
CA LYS A 38 -20.80 -11.37 -10.57
C LYS A 38 -20.88 -12.54 -9.60
N LYS A 39 -22.01 -12.60 -8.88
CA LYS A 39 -22.36 -13.73 -7.99
C LYS A 39 -21.25 -14.04 -6.98
N GLU A 40 -20.96 -15.33 -6.81
CA GLU A 40 -19.97 -15.84 -5.87
C GLU A 40 -18.58 -15.18 -6.05
N SER A 41 -18.12 -14.99 -7.27
CA SER A 41 -16.82 -14.32 -7.54
C SER A 41 -16.81 -12.88 -7.06
N LYS A 42 -17.97 -12.18 -7.04
CA LYS A 42 -18.07 -10.82 -6.47
C LYS A 42 -17.92 -10.87 -4.95
N VAL A 43 -18.60 -11.79 -4.27
CA VAL A 43 -18.50 -11.97 -2.82
C VAL A 43 -17.07 -12.30 -2.41
N GLN A 44 -16.42 -13.24 -3.10
CA GLN A 44 -15.03 -13.60 -2.85
C GLN A 44 -14.08 -12.41 -3.09
N GLY A 45 -14.27 -11.66 -4.16
CA GLY A 45 -13.50 -10.45 -4.45
C GLY A 45 -13.68 -9.36 -3.39
N LEU A 46 -14.90 -9.17 -2.87
CA LEU A 46 -15.18 -8.23 -1.78
C LEU A 46 -14.48 -8.64 -0.48
N LYS A 47 -14.58 -9.91 -0.10
CA LYS A 47 -13.86 -10.45 1.08
C LYS A 47 -12.36 -10.33 0.93
N LEU A 48 -11.81 -10.61 -0.26
CA LEU A 48 -10.39 -10.46 -0.55
C LEU A 48 -9.95 -8.98 -0.44
N ALA A 49 -10.72 -8.05 -1.04
CA ALA A 49 -10.45 -6.63 -0.94
C ALA A 49 -10.47 -6.14 0.52
N LEU A 50 -11.43 -6.59 1.31
CA LEU A 50 -11.52 -6.28 2.74
C LEU A 50 -10.28 -6.76 3.51
N ASN A 51 -9.85 -7.99 3.26
CA ASN A 51 -8.66 -8.57 3.88
C ASN A 51 -7.35 -7.90 3.45
N MET A 52 -7.35 -7.14 2.35
CA MET A 52 -6.19 -6.40 1.86
C MET A 52 -6.13 -4.95 2.36
N ILE A 53 -7.06 -4.49 3.20
CA ILE A 53 -7.06 -3.11 3.68
C ILE A 53 -5.98 -2.90 4.75
N ASP A 54 -5.18 -1.85 4.57
CA ASP A 54 -4.48 -1.17 5.65
C ASP A 54 -5.40 -0.05 6.16
N LEU A 55 -6.12 -0.32 7.26
CA LEU A 55 -7.06 0.64 7.84
C LEU A 55 -6.28 1.78 8.49
N THR A 56 -6.48 3.00 8.00
CA THR A 56 -5.51 4.09 8.18
C THR A 56 -6.12 5.29 8.88
N THR A 57 -5.43 5.83 9.91
CA THR A 57 -5.63 7.17 10.43
C THR A 57 -4.27 7.87 10.55
N LEU A 58 -4.13 9.03 9.87
CA LEU A 58 -2.89 9.80 9.77
C LEU A 58 -3.20 11.30 9.82
N GLU A 59 -3.95 11.71 10.84
CA GLU A 59 -4.32 13.09 11.06
C GLU A 59 -3.54 13.67 12.23
N GLY A 60 -3.12 14.94 12.14
CA GLY A 60 -2.43 15.62 13.25
C GLY A 60 -3.26 15.72 14.53
N LYS A 61 -4.58 15.52 14.44
CA LYS A 61 -5.52 15.49 15.57
C LYS A 61 -5.81 14.09 16.11
N ASP A 62 -5.13 13.05 15.62
CA ASP A 62 -5.34 11.69 16.11
C ASP A 62 -5.03 11.59 17.60
N THR A 63 -5.87 10.88 18.34
CA THR A 63 -5.76 10.65 19.77
C THR A 63 -5.64 9.16 20.07
N GLU A 64 -5.20 8.81 21.28
CA GLU A 64 -5.21 7.42 21.74
C GLU A 64 -6.60 6.78 21.65
N GLY A 65 -7.66 7.52 21.97
CA GLY A 65 -9.04 7.05 21.88
C GLY A 65 -9.43 6.69 20.46
N LYS A 66 -9.07 7.53 19.48
CA LYS A 66 -9.30 7.26 18.07
C LYS A 66 -8.51 6.05 17.58
N VAL A 67 -7.26 5.90 17.98
CA VAL A 67 -6.45 4.73 17.59
C VAL A 67 -6.99 3.44 18.22
N LYS A 68 -7.44 3.46 19.48
CA LYS A 68 -8.10 2.32 20.12
C LYS A 68 -9.38 1.91 19.37
N GLN A 69 -10.21 2.89 18.97
CA GLN A 69 -11.41 2.65 18.18
C GLN A 69 -11.06 2.06 16.79
N LEU A 70 -10.04 2.58 16.12
CA LEU A 70 -9.57 2.05 14.84
C LEU A 70 -9.10 0.59 14.96
N CYS A 71 -8.33 0.27 16.02
CA CYS A 71 -7.88 -1.11 16.27
C CYS A 71 -9.06 -2.04 16.58
N TYR A 72 -10.03 -1.58 17.37
CA TYR A 72 -11.25 -2.34 17.63
C TYR A 72 -12.01 -2.62 16.34
N LYS A 73 -12.25 -1.60 15.52
CA LYS A 73 -12.88 -1.75 14.20
C LYS A 73 -12.10 -2.71 13.30
N ALA A 74 -10.78 -2.65 13.28
CA ALA A 74 -9.94 -3.55 12.48
C ALA A 74 -10.15 -5.03 12.83
N ALA A 75 -10.34 -5.33 14.12
CA ALA A 75 -10.55 -6.69 14.64
C ALA A 75 -12.04 -7.12 14.58
N HIS A 76 -12.98 -6.17 14.64
CA HIS A 76 -14.43 -6.41 14.74
C HIS A 76 -15.16 -5.60 13.65
N LEU A 77 -14.98 -6.03 12.39
CA LEU A 77 -15.54 -5.31 11.25
C LEU A 77 -17.07 -5.38 11.16
N HIS A 78 -17.65 -6.48 11.65
CA HIS A 78 -19.10 -6.67 11.68
C HIS A 78 -19.48 -7.77 12.68
N ASP A 79 -20.48 -7.50 13.52
CA ASP A 79 -20.85 -8.39 14.63
C ASP A 79 -21.77 -9.55 14.20
N VAL A 80 -22.52 -9.41 13.12
CA VAL A 80 -23.55 -10.36 12.71
C VAL A 80 -23.15 -11.20 11.50
N MET A 81 -22.47 -10.62 10.50
CA MET A 81 -22.08 -11.35 9.30
C MET A 81 -21.01 -12.41 9.58
N GLN A 82 -21.31 -13.66 9.24
CA GLN A 82 -20.38 -14.77 9.39
C GLN A 82 -19.34 -14.82 8.26
N GLY A 83 -18.13 -15.25 8.59
CA GLY A 83 -17.06 -15.46 7.60
C GLY A 83 -16.51 -14.18 6.96
N ILE A 84 -16.59 -13.06 7.66
CA ILE A 84 -15.94 -11.80 7.30
C ILE A 84 -14.48 -11.86 7.77
N PRO A 85 -13.48 -11.66 6.88
CA PRO A 85 -12.08 -11.59 7.27
C PRO A 85 -11.77 -10.28 8.00
N THR A 86 -10.70 -10.26 8.80
CA THR A 86 -10.12 -9.02 9.33
C THR A 86 -9.44 -8.22 8.22
N VAL A 87 -9.12 -6.96 8.49
CA VAL A 87 -8.20 -6.19 7.65
C VAL A 87 -6.76 -6.71 7.76
N ALA A 88 -5.89 -6.33 6.82
CA ALA A 88 -4.48 -6.74 6.84
C ALA A 88 -3.68 -6.03 7.92
N ALA A 89 -3.87 -4.73 8.06
CA ALA A 89 -3.10 -3.90 8.98
C ALA A 89 -3.90 -2.69 9.47
N VAL A 90 -3.42 -2.12 10.57
CA VAL A 90 -3.73 -0.75 11.00
C VAL A 90 -2.51 0.11 10.72
N CYS A 91 -2.71 1.29 10.10
CA CYS A 91 -1.63 2.21 9.76
C CYS A 91 -1.78 3.52 10.54
N VAL A 92 -0.74 3.87 11.33
CA VAL A 92 -0.75 4.99 12.27
C VAL A 92 0.55 5.78 12.22
N TYR A 93 0.60 6.92 12.91
CA TYR A 93 1.86 7.62 13.19
C TYR A 93 2.74 6.85 14.18
N PRO A 94 4.09 7.06 14.16
CA PRO A 94 5.05 6.32 15.00
C PRO A 94 4.72 6.35 16.49
N THR A 95 4.22 7.47 16.98
CA THR A 95 3.85 7.68 18.41
C THR A 95 2.73 6.76 18.89
N PHE A 96 1.91 6.22 17.98
CA PHE A 96 0.80 5.33 18.30
C PHE A 96 1.10 3.83 18.06
N VAL A 97 2.28 3.49 17.56
CA VAL A 97 2.62 2.08 17.22
C VAL A 97 2.51 1.19 18.45
N LYS A 98 3.13 1.57 19.57
CA LYS A 98 3.08 0.78 20.81
C LYS A 98 1.67 0.58 21.35
N LEU A 99 0.80 1.59 21.21
CA LEU A 99 -0.61 1.51 21.57
C LEU A 99 -1.35 0.54 20.66
N ALA A 100 -1.18 0.68 19.34
CA ALA A 100 -1.82 -0.19 18.35
C ALA A 100 -1.40 -1.66 18.53
N LYS A 101 -0.11 -1.93 18.79
CA LYS A 101 0.38 -3.30 19.07
C LYS A 101 -0.32 -3.92 20.27
N ARG A 102 -0.48 -3.16 21.37
CA ARG A 102 -1.22 -3.67 22.55
C ARG A 102 -2.70 -3.93 22.25
N CYS A 103 -3.35 -3.04 21.49
CA CYS A 103 -4.76 -3.19 21.16
C CYS A 103 -5.04 -4.36 20.21
N LEU A 104 -4.06 -4.77 19.42
CA LEU A 104 -4.17 -5.85 18.43
C LEU A 104 -3.50 -7.15 18.87
N GLU A 105 -3.08 -7.23 20.15
CA GLU A 105 -2.49 -8.44 20.71
C GLU A 105 -3.44 -9.63 20.58
N GLY A 106 -2.92 -10.79 20.19
CA GLY A 106 -3.71 -11.99 19.93
C GLY A 106 -4.41 -12.04 18.56
N THR A 107 -4.27 -10.99 17.74
CA THR A 107 -4.77 -10.97 16.34
C THR A 107 -3.65 -11.17 15.33
N ASN A 108 -4.02 -11.48 14.08
CA ASN A 108 -3.07 -11.53 12.95
C ASN A 108 -2.90 -10.18 12.23
N ILE A 109 -3.55 -9.10 12.73
CA ILE A 109 -3.54 -7.78 12.11
C ILE A 109 -2.18 -7.13 12.35
N LYS A 110 -1.52 -6.68 11.28
CA LYS A 110 -0.22 -6.01 11.35
C LYS A 110 -0.37 -4.57 11.81
N VAL A 111 0.70 -4.03 12.42
CA VAL A 111 0.81 -2.61 12.69
C VAL A 111 1.81 -2.01 11.70
N ALA A 112 1.30 -1.16 10.82
CA ALA A 112 2.10 -0.35 9.92
C ALA A 112 2.28 1.05 10.51
N SER A 113 3.45 1.64 10.33
CA SER A 113 3.75 3.02 10.72
C SER A 113 4.24 3.82 9.53
N VAL A 114 3.75 5.04 9.37
CA VAL A 114 4.45 5.98 8.50
C VAL A 114 5.75 6.44 9.14
N ALA A 115 6.74 6.81 8.32
CA ALA A 115 8.02 7.33 8.80
C ALA A 115 8.64 8.27 7.75
N THR A 116 9.89 8.69 8.01
CA THR A 116 10.71 9.51 7.10
C THR A 116 10.16 10.90 6.83
N ALA A 117 9.70 11.58 7.90
CA ALA A 117 9.07 12.91 7.85
C ALA A 117 7.79 12.93 6.99
N PHE A 118 6.95 11.87 7.15
CA PHE A 118 5.64 11.80 6.50
C PHE A 118 4.76 13.02 6.85
N PRO A 119 4.02 13.65 5.91
CA PRO A 119 3.86 13.24 4.51
C PRO A 119 4.86 13.87 3.54
N SER A 120 5.63 14.88 3.96
CA SER A 120 6.47 15.67 3.05
C SER A 120 7.72 14.93 2.57
N GLY A 121 8.29 14.05 3.37
CA GLY A 121 9.59 13.45 3.10
C GLY A 121 10.77 14.45 3.19
N GLN A 122 10.54 15.70 3.60
CA GLN A 122 11.54 16.79 3.65
C GLN A 122 12.27 16.79 5.00
N SER A 123 13.33 16.01 5.10
CA SER A 123 14.22 15.98 6.27
C SER A 123 15.56 15.35 5.90
N THR A 124 16.53 15.47 6.80
CA THR A 124 17.83 14.82 6.61
C THR A 124 17.71 13.31 6.71
N ARG A 125 18.58 12.58 5.99
CA ARG A 125 18.64 11.11 6.05
C ARG A 125 18.78 10.60 7.50
N LYS A 126 19.54 11.29 8.33
CA LYS A 126 19.73 10.95 9.76
C LYS A 126 18.39 10.95 10.53
N VAL A 127 17.58 11.99 10.34
CA VAL A 127 16.25 12.10 10.97
C VAL A 127 15.33 11.01 10.47
N LYS A 128 15.31 10.74 9.14
CA LYS A 128 14.48 9.68 8.54
C LYS A 128 14.82 8.28 9.08
N ILE A 129 16.11 7.98 9.26
CA ILE A 129 16.56 6.72 9.85
C ILE A 129 16.15 6.64 11.33
N SER A 130 16.32 7.72 12.10
CA SER A 130 15.90 7.78 13.50
C SER A 130 14.39 7.58 13.66
N ASP A 131 13.58 8.19 12.79
CA ASP A 131 12.13 8.05 12.75
C ASP A 131 11.72 6.60 12.44
N THR A 132 12.43 5.95 11.52
CA THR A 132 12.24 4.53 11.19
C THR A 132 12.56 3.62 12.39
N HIS A 133 13.69 3.83 13.04
CA HIS A 133 14.06 3.08 14.26
C HIS A 133 13.01 3.26 15.34
N PHE A 134 12.56 4.49 15.58
CA PHE A 134 11.52 4.75 16.58
C PHE A 134 10.24 3.95 16.31
N ALA A 135 9.80 3.87 15.05
CA ALA A 135 8.63 3.06 14.69
C ALA A 135 8.86 1.56 14.94
N VAL A 136 10.00 1.02 14.49
CA VAL A 136 10.35 -0.40 14.63
C VAL A 136 10.56 -0.80 16.09
N ASP A 137 11.26 0.00 16.87
CA ASP A 137 11.52 -0.26 18.30
C ASP A 137 10.23 -0.25 19.15
N ASN A 138 9.19 0.48 18.68
CA ASN A 138 7.85 0.44 19.27
C ASN A 138 6.99 -0.73 18.76
N GLY A 139 7.52 -1.56 17.87
CA GLY A 139 6.91 -2.81 17.43
C GLY A 139 6.17 -2.74 16.07
N ALA A 140 6.47 -1.78 15.21
CA ALA A 140 5.91 -1.75 13.87
C ALA A 140 6.32 -3.02 13.09
N ASP A 141 5.35 -3.71 12.50
CA ASP A 141 5.59 -4.85 11.61
C ASP A 141 5.95 -4.38 10.20
N GLU A 142 5.54 -3.16 9.86
CA GLU A 142 5.69 -2.57 8.52
C GLU A 142 5.94 -1.06 8.65
N VAL A 143 6.78 -0.51 7.77
CA VAL A 143 7.11 0.92 7.73
C VAL A 143 6.79 1.47 6.34
N ASP A 144 5.96 2.50 6.29
CA ASP A 144 5.61 3.22 5.05
C ASP A 144 6.48 4.51 4.98
N MET A 145 7.60 4.46 4.24
CA MET A 145 8.48 5.63 4.06
C MET A 145 8.04 6.49 2.89
N VAL A 146 8.39 7.78 2.93
CA VAL A 146 8.24 8.71 1.79
C VAL A 146 9.61 9.03 1.22
N ILE A 147 9.77 8.96 -0.11
CA ILE A 147 11.01 9.32 -0.79
C ILE A 147 11.28 10.83 -0.74
N SER A 148 12.53 11.22 -0.89
CA SER A 148 12.94 12.60 -1.17
C SER A 148 12.57 12.98 -2.60
N ARG A 149 11.33 13.47 -2.81
CA ARG A 149 10.78 13.78 -4.13
C ARG A 149 11.57 14.87 -4.86
N GLY A 150 12.04 15.89 -4.11
CA GLY A 150 12.89 16.96 -4.68
C GLY A 150 14.14 16.38 -5.32
N GLU A 151 14.88 15.52 -4.61
CA GLU A 151 16.07 14.85 -5.13
C GLU A 151 15.76 13.99 -6.37
N PHE A 152 14.63 13.29 -6.36
CA PHE A 152 14.19 12.52 -7.51
C PHE A 152 13.92 13.43 -8.73
N LEU A 153 13.21 14.55 -8.55
CA LEU A 153 12.86 15.48 -9.62
C LEU A 153 14.06 16.23 -10.17
N GLU A 154 15.09 16.47 -9.37
CA GLU A 154 16.39 17.01 -9.79
C GLU A 154 17.28 15.98 -10.51
N GLY A 155 16.86 14.69 -10.55
CA GLY A 155 17.63 13.62 -11.18
C GLY A 155 18.67 12.96 -10.26
N ASN A 156 18.70 13.29 -8.98
CA ASN A 156 19.61 12.71 -7.98
C ASN A 156 19.19 11.28 -7.58
N TYR A 157 19.05 10.39 -8.56
CA TYR A 157 18.52 9.04 -8.37
C TYR A 157 19.36 8.19 -7.45
N SER A 158 20.67 8.36 -7.44
CA SER A 158 21.58 7.67 -6.52
C SER A 158 21.29 8.04 -5.05
N TYR A 159 21.00 9.32 -4.78
CA TYR A 159 20.62 9.76 -3.45
C TYR A 159 19.35 9.07 -2.96
N VAL A 160 18.31 9.02 -3.82
CA VAL A 160 17.02 8.39 -3.50
C VAL A 160 17.20 6.88 -3.29
N PHE A 161 17.98 6.22 -4.14
CA PHE A 161 18.32 4.81 -4.00
C PHE A 161 18.99 4.50 -2.66
N ASP A 162 20.04 5.26 -2.33
CA ASP A 162 20.81 5.09 -1.08
C ASP A 162 19.97 5.40 0.15
N GLU A 163 19.06 6.39 0.06
CA GLU A 163 18.12 6.71 1.13
C GLU A 163 17.18 5.53 1.41
N ILE A 164 16.56 4.96 0.36
CA ILE A 164 15.66 3.82 0.49
C ILE A 164 16.41 2.60 1.05
N ALA A 165 17.62 2.31 0.55
CA ALA A 165 18.44 1.21 1.02
C ALA A 165 18.82 1.35 2.51
N ALA A 166 19.16 2.57 2.95
CA ALA A 166 19.46 2.86 4.35
C ALA A 166 18.22 2.70 5.25
N VAL A 167 17.05 3.18 4.80
CA VAL A 167 15.79 2.99 5.53
C VAL A 167 15.40 1.51 5.56
N LYS A 168 15.58 0.76 4.46
CA LYS A 168 15.36 -0.70 4.46
C LYS A 168 16.24 -1.40 5.49
N GLN A 169 17.49 -1.02 5.60
CA GLN A 169 18.37 -1.56 6.63
C GLN A 169 17.88 -1.22 8.06
N ALA A 170 17.42 0.01 8.28
CA ALA A 170 16.86 0.44 9.55
C ALA A 170 15.56 -0.28 9.95
N CYS A 171 14.78 -0.78 8.96
CA CYS A 171 13.59 -1.57 9.22
C CYS A 171 13.88 -2.95 9.85
N GLY A 172 15.10 -3.47 9.75
CA GLY A 172 15.43 -4.82 10.26
C GLY A 172 14.51 -5.88 9.67
N THR A 173 13.69 -6.52 10.50
CA THR A 173 12.72 -7.54 10.08
C THR A 173 11.39 -6.97 9.62
N ALA A 174 11.10 -5.69 9.88
CA ALA A 174 9.88 -5.05 9.42
C ALA A 174 9.90 -4.87 7.89
N ARG A 175 8.72 -4.97 7.28
CA ARG A 175 8.59 -4.73 5.84
C ARG A 175 8.65 -3.24 5.52
N LEU A 176 9.35 -2.89 4.46
CA LEU A 176 9.41 -1.52 3.95
C LEU A 176 8.44 -1.33 2.78
N LYS A 177 7.53 -0.36 2.90
CA LYS A 177 6.70 0.12 1.79
C LYS A 177 7.15 1.53 1.40
N VAL A 178 7.52 1.71 0.15
CA VAL A 178 8.08 2.97 -0.35
C VAL A 178 7.01 3.78 -1.05
N ILE A 179 6.62 4.92 -0.45
CA ILE A 179 5.68 5.88 -1.02
C ILE A 179 6.42 6.72 -2.05
N LEU A 180 5.99 6.62 -3.30
CA LEU A 180 6.56 7.38 -4.42
C LEU A 180 5.95 8.78 -4.55
N GLU A 181 4.74 8.99 -4.03
CA GLU A 181 3.90 10.18 -4.20
C GLU A 181 3.69 10.52 -5.68
N THR A 182 3.10 9.56 -6.37
CA THR A 182 3.00 9.54 -7.84
C THR A 182 2.29 10.75 -8.43
N GLY A 183 1.42 11.42 -7.68
CA GLY A 183 0.76 12.65 -8.11
C GLY A 183 1.71 13.84 -8.32
N GLU A 184 2.92 13.80 -7.75
CA GLU A 184 3.95 14.84 -7.91
C GLU A 184 5.06 14.45 -8.91
N LEU A 185 5.04 13.23 -9.47
CA LEU A 185 6.08 12.76 -10.38
C LEU A 185 5.87 13.17 -11.85
N SER A 186 4.79 13.85 -12.16
CA SER A 186 4.45 14.48 -13.44
C SER A 186 4.19 13.53 -14.61
N THR A 187 4.99 12.46 -14.81
CA THR A 187 4.89 11.56 -15.97
C THR A 187 4.87 10.09 -15.55
N LEU A 188 4.30 9.23 -16.41
CA LEU A 188 4.34 7.79 -16.21
C LEU A 188 5.76 7.21 -16.29
N ASP A 189 6.65 7.83 -17.06
CA ASP A 189 8.08 7.47 -17.11
C ASP A 189 8.75 7.70 -15.75
N ASN A 190 8.45 8.81 -15.08
CA ASN A 190 8.95 9.08 -13.74
C ASN A 190 8.37 8.10 -12.70
N VAL A 191 7.09 7.74 -12.83
CA VAL A 191 6.48 6.70 -11.98
C VAL A 191 7.20 5.36 -12.17
N ARG A 192 7.47 4.97 -13.42
CA ARG A 192 8.24 3.75 -13.73
C ARG A 192 9.62 3.80 -13.10
N ARG A 193 10.35 4.89 -13.32
CA ARG A 193 11.72 5.07 -12.81
C ARG A 193 11.78 5.06 -11.28
N ALA A 194 10.88 5.78 -10.62
CA ALA A 194 10.80 5.80 -9.16
C ALA A 194 10.47 4.40 -8.60
N SER A 195 9.59 3.65 -9.28
CA SER A 195 9.26 2.27 -8.93
C SER A 195 10.48 1.35 -9.04
N GLU A 196 11.26 1.46 -10.13
CA GLU A 196 12.49 0.70 -10.29
C GLU A 196 13.51 1.03 -9.21
N ILE A 197 13.75 2.34 -8.93
CA ILE A 197 14.66 2.76 -7.85
C ILE A 197 14.24 2.10 -6.53
N ALA A 198 12.98 2.18 -6.16
CA ALA A 198 12.49 1.64 -4.89
C ALA A 198 12.67 0.11 -4.81
N ILE A 199 12.29 -0.62 -5.85
CA ILE A 199 12.39 -2.08 -5.91
C ILE A 199 13.84 -2.54 -5.84
N TYR A 200 14.72 -1.93 -6.63
CA TYR A 200 16.14 -2.31 -6.66
C TYR A 200 16.89 -1.86 -5.39
N ALA A 201 16.42 -0.84 -4.67
CA ALA A 201 16.94 -0.45 -3.36
C ALA A 201 16.45 -1.36 -2.21
N GLY A 202 15.60 -2.37 -2.49
CA GLY A 202 15.20 -3.39 -1.54
C GLY A 202 13.83 -3.17 -0.88
N ALA A 203 12.96 -2.35 -1.47
CA ALA A 203 11.58 -2.22 -1.01
C ALA A 203 10.84 -3.57 -1.04
N ASP A 204 10.09 -3.88 0.01
CA ASP A 204 9.18 -5.03 0.03
C ASP A 204 7.87 -4.71 -0.69
N PHE A 205 7.46 -3.43 -0.67
CA PHE A 205 6.31 -2.88 -1.38
C PHE A 205 6.66 -1.53 -2.01
N ILE A 206 6.01 -1.23 -3.13
CA ILE A 206 5.89 0.14 -3.63
C ILE A 206 4.46 0.64 -3.41
N LYS A 207 4.33 1.90 -3.00
CA LYS A 207 3.06 2.54 -2.65
C LYS A 207 2.88 3.81 -3.47
N THR A 208 1.66 4.05 -3.96
CA THR A 208 1.40 5.22 -4.80
C THR A 208 1.63 6.54 -4.07
N SER A 209 0.96 6.72 -2.94
CA SER A 209 0.79 8.05 -2.35
C SER A 209 0.66 8.05 -0.83
N THR A 210 0.87 9.22 -0.25
CA THR A 210 0.58 9.49 1.17
C THR A 210 -0.91 9.54 1.47
N GLY A 211 -1.73 9.85 0.48
CA GLY A 211 -3.15 10.17 0.63
C GLY A 211 -3.40 11.60 1.13
N LYS A 212 -2.36 12.45 1.20
CA LYS A 212 -2.44 13.85 1.66
C LYS A 212 -2.46 14.86 0.52
N ILE A 213 -2.23 14.40 -0.71
CA ILE A 213 -2.31 15.22 -1.93
C ILE A 213 -3.27 14.60 -2.95
N SER A 214 -3.65 15.37 -3.95
CA SER A 214 -4.45 14.94 -5.10
C SER A 214 -3.76 15.35 -6.40
N PRO A 215 -3.72 14.47 -7.41
CA PRO A 215 -4.26 13.11 -7.42
C PRO A 215 -3.44 12.15 -6.55
N ALA A 216 -4.13 11.17 -5.92
CA ALA A 216 -3.50 10.08 -5.18
C ALA A 216 -3.36 8.84 -6.07
N ALA A 217 -3.87 7.65 -5.65
CA ALA A 217 -3.84 6.47 -6.51
C ALA A 217 -4.77 6.64 -7.73
N THR A 218 -4.21 6.40 -8.92
CA THR A 218 -4.99 6.29 -10.16
C THR A 218 -4.73 4.93 -10.81
N GLN A 219 -5.66 4.45 -11.63
CA GLN A 219 -5.50 3.16 -12.29
C GLN A 219 -4.34 3.16 -13.31
N PRO A 220 -4.12 4.21 -14.16
CA PRO A 220 -2.96 4.28 -15.03
C PRO A 220 -1.63 4.18 -14.30
N VAL A 221 -1.45 4.96 -13.24
CA VAL A 221 -0.26 4.94 -12.39
C VAL A 221 -0.05 3.55 -11.77
N THR A 222 -1.12 2.96 -11.21
CA THR A 222 -1.04 1.63 -10.60
C THR A 222 -0.68 0.56 -11.63
N LEU A 223 -1.21 0.63 -12.85
CA LEU A 223 -0.85 -0.32 -13.92
C LEU A 223 0.65 -0.26 -14.23
N VAL A 224 1.23 0.93 -14.39
CA VAL A 224 2.68 1.10 -14.62
C VAL A 224 3.50 0.52 -13.46
N MET A 225 3.08 0.74 -12.22
CA MET A 225 3.75 0.17 -11.04
C MET A 225 3.66 -1.36 -11.01
N LEU A 226 2.50 -1.94 -11.33
CA LEU A 226 2.32 -3.41 -11.42
C LEU A 226 3.19 -4.00 -12.54
N GLU A 227 3.29 -3.34 -13.69
CA GLU A 227 4.16 -3.77 -14.77
C GLU A 227 5.64 -3.71 -14.39
N THR A 228 6.04 -2.72 -13.59
CA THR A 228 7.39 -2.64 -13.03
C THR A 228 7.69 -3.83 -12.13
N ILE A 229 6.74 -4.20 -11.25
CA ILE A 229 6.85 -5.39 -10.39
C ILE A 229 6.94 -6.66 -11.22
N ARG A 230 6.11 -6.80 -12.26
CA ARG A 230 6.10 -7.94 -13.17
C ARG A 230 7.46 -8.14 -13.84
N ASP A 231 8.00 -7.06 -14.42
CA ASP A 231 9.27 -7.10 -15.14
C ASP A 231 10.44 -7.43 -14.21
N TYR A 232 10.42 -6.90 -12.99
CA TYR A 232 11.39 -7.24 -11.95
C TYR A 232 11.29 -8.73 -11.55
N TYR A 233 10.06 -9.23 -11.36
CA TYR A 233 9.84 -10.64 -11.04
C TYR A 233 10.32 -11.58 -12.14
N TYR A 234 10.04 -11.27 -13.41
CA TYR A 234 10.54 -12.07 -14.53
C TYR A 234 12.05 -12.08 -14.62
N LYS A 235 12.71 -10.98 -14.27
CA LYS A 235 14.16 -10.87 -14.29
C LYS A 235 14.85 -11.56 -13.10
N THR A 236 14.22 -11.55 -11.93
CA THR A 236 14.90 -11.92 -10.67
C THR A 236 14.28 -13.09 -9.91
N GLY A 237 13.03 -13.45 -10.21
CA GLY A 237 12.24 -14.41 -9.45
C GLY A 237 11.76 -13.87 -8.08
N LYS A 238 12.08 -12.62 -7.71
CA LYS A 238 11.72 -12.02 -6.43
C LYS A 238 10.39 -11.29 -6.52
N MET A 239 9.49 -11.55 -5.57
CA MET A 239 8.21 -10.86 -5.46
C MET A 239 8.37 -9.53 -4.71
N VAL A 240 7.66 -8.52 -5.17
CA VAL A 240 7.49 -7.22 -4.50
C VAL A 240 6.00 -6.92 -4.45
N GLY A 241 5.54 -6.35 -3.36
CA GLY A 241 4.13 -6.01 -3.17
C GLY A 241 3.77 -4.63 -3.74
N MET A 242 2.47 -4.40 -3.84
CA MET A 242 1.89 -3.13 -4.29
C MET A 242 0.86 -2.61 -3.30
N LYS A 243 0.88 -1.29 -3.03
CA LYS A 243 -0.12 -0.62 -2.19
C LYS A 243 -0.64 0.65 -2.88
N PRO A 244 -1.73 0.60 -3.66
CA PRO A 244 -2.43 1.82 -4.03
C PRO A 244 -3.07 2.46 -2.78
N ALA A 245 -2.94 3.76 -2.62
CA ALA A 245 -3.41 4.50 -1.45
C ALA A 245 -3.98 5.87 -1.83
N GLY A 246 -5.08 6.24 -1.17
CA GLY A 246 -5.82 7.49 -1.42
C GLY A 246 -6.77 7.39 -2.63
N GLY A 247 -7.99 7.91 -2.45
CA GLY A 247 -9.01 7.94 -3.50
C GLY A 247 -9.77 6.62 -3.75
N ILE A 248 -9.43 5.54 -3.07
CA ILE A 248 -10.10 4.23 -3.21
C ILE A 248 -11.12 4.10 -2.07
N SER A 249 -12.35 4.52 -2.31
CA SER A 249 -13.40 4.59 -1.28
C SER A 249 -14.58 3.67 -1.53
N THR A 250 -14.68 3.03 -2.71
CA THR A 250 -15.82 2.16 -3.05
C THR A 250 -15.38 0.75 -3.41
N ALA A 251 -16.22 -0.22 -3.07
CA ALA A 251 -16.04 -1.62 -3.39
C ALA A 251 -15.91 -1.86 -4.91
N LYS A 252 -16.65 -1.09 -5.72
CA LYS A 252 -16.55 -1.15 -7.19
C LYS A 252 -15.14 -0.83 -7.67
N ILE A 253 -14.56 0.27 -7.17
CA ILE A 253 -13.19 0.67 -7.53
C ILE A 253 -12.19 -0.38 -7.03
N ALA A 254 -12.32 -0.87 -5.79
CA ALA A 254 -11.43 -1.91 -5.27
C ALA A 254 -11.47 -3.18 -6.12
N LEU A 255 -12.65 -3.64 -6.56
CA LEU A 255 -12.76 -4.79 -7.46
C LEU A 255 -12.08 -4.54 -8.82
N GLN A 256 -12.16 -3.33 -9.38
CA GLN A 256 -11.43 -2.97 -10.61
C GLN A 256 -9.90 -3.07 -10.43
N TYR A 257 -9.40 -2.63 -9.27
CA TYR A 257 -7.98 -2.79 -8.94
C TYR A 257 -7.59 -4.27 -8.79
N LEU A 258 -8.43 -5.13 -8.21
CA LEU A 258 -8.16 -6.57 -8.13
C LEU A 258 -8.17 -7.25 -9.51
N VAL A 259 -9.04 -6.83 -10.42
CA VAL A 259 -8.99 -7.29 -11.82
C VAL A 259 -7.67 -6.92 -12.46
N MET A 260 -7.27 -5.65 -12.35
CA MET A 260 -5.99 -5.17 -12.89
C MET A 260 -4.81 -5.93 -12.30
N LEU A 261 -4.79 -6.15 -10.98
CA LEU A 261 -3.76 -6.93 -10.29
C LEU A 261 -3.66 -8.34 -10.87
N ARG A 262 -4.79 -9.04 -10.95
CA ARG A 262 -4.85 -10.42 -11.42
C ARG A 262 -4.39 -10.55 -12.88
N GLU A 263 -4.88 -9.68 -13.76
CA GLU A 263 -4.55 -9.73 -15.19
C GLU A 263 -3.10 -9.29 -15.47
N THR A 264 -2.46 -8.51 -14.55
CA THR A 264 -1.07 -8.06 -14.72
C THR A 264 -0.05 -8.97 -14.07
N LEU A 265 -0.31 -9.42 -12.83
CA LEU A 265 0.64 -10.18 -12.00
C LEU A 265 0.23 -11.63 -11.73
N GLY A 266 -1.04 -11.98 -11.97
CA GLY A 266 -1.58 -13.32 -11.71
C GLY A 266 -1.98 -13.56 -10.25
N ASP A 267 -2.46 -14.78 -9.99
CA ASP A 267 -3.09 -15.15 -8.72
C ASP A 267 -2.14 -15.13 -7.52
N LYS A 268 -0.82 -15.24 -7.73
CA LYS A 268 0.18 -15.23 -6.65
C LYS A 268 0.18 -13.93 -5.84
N TRP A 269 -0.23 -12.81 -6.45
CA TRP A 269 -0.34 -11.51 -5.77
C TRP A 269 -1.70 -11.24 -5.14
N LEU A 270 -2.71 -12.10 -5.39
CA LEU A 270 -4.03 -11.96 -4.80
C LEU A 270 -4.05 -12.40 -3.32
N SER A 271 -3.25 -11.74 -2.51
CA SER A 271 -3.20 -11.94 -1.06
C SER A 271 -2.78 -10.65 -0.34
N ASN A 272 -3.13 -10.54 0.94
CA ASN A 272 -2.70 -9.42 1.77
C ASN A 272 -1.18 -9.40 2.06
N GLU A 273 -0.47 -10.46 1.71
CA GLU A 273 1.00 -10.49 1.78
C GLU A 273 1.67 -9.69 0.64
N TRP A 274 0.97 -9.50 -0.49
CA TRP A 274 1.56 -8.88 -1.67
C TRP A 274 0.76 -7.72 -2.24
N TYR A 275 -0.48 -7.52 -1.76
CA TYR A 275 -1.30 -6.39 -2.20
C TYR A 275 -2.09 -5.79 -1.05
N ARG A 276 -2.10 -4.47 -0.96
CA ARG A 276 -2.80 -3.73 0.07
C ARG A 276 -3.56 -2.54 -0.51
N PHE A 277 -4.68 -2.19 0.12
CA PHE A 277 -5.38 -0.94 -0.10
C PHE A 277 -5.12 0.00 1.07
N GLY A 278 -4.49 1.15 0.82
CA GLY A 278 -4.38 2.20 1.83
C GLY A 278 -5.66 3.02 1.86
N ALA A 279 -6.56 2.73 2.81
CA ALA A 279 -7.88 3.33 2.85
C ALA A 279 -8.43 3.44 4.29
N SER A 280 -9.38 4.36 4.50
CA SER A 280 -10.17 4.49 5.74
C SER A 280 -11.62 4.07 5.52
N SER A 281 -12.32 4.68 4.58
CA SER A 281 -13.76 4.48 4.35
C SER A 281 -14.13 3.25 3.52
N LEU A 282 -13.19 2.68 2.77
CA LEU A 282 -13.42 1.53 1.87
C LEU A 282 -14.02 0.31 2.60
N ALA A 283 -13.58 0.06 3.84
CA ALA A 283 -14.07 -1.09 4.61
C ALA A 283 -15.59 -1.05 4.79
N ASN A 284 -16.15 0.11 5.12
CA ASN A 284 -17.60 0.27 5.30
C ASN A 284 -18.37 0.04 4.00
N ASP A 285 -17.88 0.57 2.88
CA ASP A 285 -18.55 0.36 1.58
C ASP A 285 -18.52 -1.13 1.16
N ILE A 286 -17.40 -1.83 1.41
CA ILE A 286 -17.34 -3.27 1.17
C ILE A 286 -18.32 -4.03 2.05
N LEU A 287 -18.42 -3.70 3.34
CA LEU A 287 -19.36 -4.35 4.26
C LEU A 287 -20.81 -4.11 3.83
N MET A 288 -21.17 -2.90 3.44
CA MET A 288 -22.51 -2.59 2.88
C MET A 288 -22.80 -3.42 1.62
N GLN A 289 -21.82 -3.59 0.72
CA GLN A 289 -21.99 -4.42 -0.46
C GLN A 289 -22.13 -5.92 -0.12
N LEU A 290 -21.37 -6.43 0.86
CA LEU A 290 -21.49 -7.82 1.33
C LEU A 290 -22.87 -8.06 1.96
N GLN A 291 -23.35 -7.13 2.78
CA GLN A 291 -24.69 -7.19 3.36
C GLN A 291 -25.76 -7.22 2.27
N LYS A 292 -25.64 -6.35 1.25
CA LYS A 292 -26.56 -6.36 0.12
C LYS A 292 -26.56 -7.68 -0.64
N GLU A 293 -25.39 -8.31 -0.87
CA GLU A 293 -25.31 -9.61 -1.54
C GLU A 293 -25.97 -10.71 -0.72
N GLN A 294 -25.98 -10.60 0.62
CA GLN A 294 -26.61 -11.55 1.53
C GLN A 294 -28.12 -11.36 1.63
N ASP A 295 -28.58 -10.12 1.86
CA ASP A 295 -29.97 -9.81 2.24
C ASP A 295 -30.80 -9.21 1.09
N GLY A 296 -30.14 -8.84 -0.03
CA GLY A 296 -30.78 -8.21 -1.19
C GLY A 296 -31.11 -6.72 -1.00
N VAL A 297 -30.85 -6.13 0.18
CA VAL A 297 -31.22 -4.77 0.54
C VAL A 297 -29.99 -3.94 0.93
N TYR A 298 -29.95 -2.67 0.50
CA TYR A 298 -28.93 -1.73 0.99
C TYR A 298 -29.27 -1.29 2.42
N GLN A 299 -28.27 -1.34 3.29
CA GLN A 299 -28.33 -0.70 4.61
C GLN A 299 -27.74 0.70 4.58
N SER A 300 -28.19 1.56 5.51
CA SER A 300 -27.58 2.89 5.71
C SER A 300 -26.13 2.75 6.21
N GLY A 301 -25.25 3.66 5.77
CA GLY A 301 -23.90 3.77 6.30
C GLY A 301 -23.82 4.05 7.81
N ASP A 302 -24.95 4.45 8.44
CA ASP A 302 -25.01 4.71 9.88
C ASP A 302 -24.99 3.44 10.74
N TYR A 303 -25.22 2.26 10.14
CA TYR A 303 -25.07 0.96 10.81
C TYR A 303 -23.61 0.49 10.91
N PHE A 304 -22.67 1.22 10.31
CA PHE A 304 -21.25 0.87 10.30
C PHE A 304 -20.45 1.91 11.08
N SER A 305 -19.46 1.45 11.82
CA SER A 305 -18.57 2.33 12.59
C SER A 305 -17.95 3.39 11.67
N LYS A 306 -18.13 4.68 12.01
CA LYS A 306 -17.46 5.80 11.33
C LYS A 306 -16.12 6.06 12.01
N ASP A 307 -15.09 6.38 11.22
CA ASP A 307 -13.73 6.69 11.71
C ASP A 307 -13.68 8.10 12.34
#